data_7cf1606698d8cdb124de714f9ee2815d
#
_entry.id   7cf1606698d8cdb124de714f9ee2815d
#
_cell.length_a   1.000
_cell.length_b   1.000
_cell.length_c   1.000
_cell.angle_alpha   90.00
_cell.angle_beta   90.00
_cell.angle_gamma   90.00
#
_symmetry.space_group_name_H-M   'P 1'
#
loop_
_entity.id
_entity.type
_entity.pdbx_description
1 polymer ?
#
loop_
_entity_poly.entity_id
_entity_poly.type
_entity_poly.pdbx_seq_one_letter_code
_entity_poly.pdbx_strand_id
1 'polypeptide(L)'
;MRALLFEISREDLVARMESGEGLVLVDALGPISYGAAHLPGAVNITPERVDDLAERRIPSRDDLVVVYCANPTCESSVDVAQRLVELGYRNVLHYAGGKEDWANAGLPLEGARV
;
A
#
# COMPACT_ATOMS: atom_id res chain seq x y z
N MET A 1 15.47 -14.66 5.88
CA MET A 1 14.10 -15.19 5.96
C MET A 1 13.11 -14.03 5.91
N ARG A 2 12.07 -14.14 5.11
CA ARG A 2 11.06 -13.10 5.04
C ARG A 2 10.12 -13.17 6.23
N ALA A 3 9.69 -12.01 6.71
CA ALA A 3 8.69 -11.94 7.77
C ALA A 3 7.33 -12.42 7.24
N LEU A 4 6.51 -12.96 8.15
CA LEU A 4 5.13 -13.28 7.84
C LEU A 4 4.33 -11.99 7.72
N LEU A 5 3.64 -11.80 6.59
CA LEU A 5 2.80 -10.62 6.38
C LEU A 5 1.35 -11.00 6.62
N PHE A 6 0.65 -10.18 7.39
CA PHE A 6 -0.79 -10.31 7.56
C PHE A 6 -1.49 -9.57 6.42
N GLU A 7 -2.58 -10.17 5.93
CA GLU A 7 -3.34 -9.60 4.83
C GLU A 7 -4.57 -8.87 5.34
N ILE A 8 -5.03 -7.90 4.56
CA ILE A 8 -6.29 -7.21 4.81
C ILE A 8 -7.19 -7.42 3.59
N SER A 9 -8.47 -7.68 3.82
CA SER A 9 -9.45 -7.81 2.75
C SER A 9 -9.84 -6.44 2.20
N ARG A 10 -10.42 -6.42 0.99
CA ARG A 10 -10.96 -5.19 0.42
C ARG A 10 -12.00 -4.58 1.34
N GLU A 11 -12.91 -5.40 1.87
CA GLU A 11 -13.98 -4.95 2.76
C GLU A 11 -13.44 -4.28 4.02
N ASP A 12 -12.44 -4.88 4.64
CA ASP A 12 -11.83 -4.31 5.83
C ASP A 12 -11.06 -3.04 5.52
N LEU A 13 -10.38 -3.00 4.37
CA LEU A 13 -9.66 -1.81 3.95
C LEU A 13 -10.62 -0.64 3.74
N VAL A 14 -11.73 -0.86 3.03
CA VAL A 14 -12.74 0.17 2.80
C VAL A 14 -13.30 0.66 4.14
N ALA A 15 -13.60 -0.27 5.05
CA ALA A 15 -14.15 0.10 6.36
C ALA A 15 -13.20 0.99 7.14
N ARG A 16 -11.91 0.69 7.12
CA ARG A 16 -10.91 1.51 7.82
C ARG A 16 -10.74 2.88 7.17
N MET A 17 -10.77 2.94 5.85
CA MET A 17 -10.69 4.21 5.15
C MET A 17 -11.90 5.10 5.46
N GLU A 18 -13.09 4.50 5.53
CA GLU A 18 -14.32 5.23 5.81
C GLU A 18 -14.47 5.64 7.26
N SER A 19 -13.87 4.89 8.18
CA SER A 19 -13.98 5.18 9.62
C SER A 19 -13.22 6.44 10.04
N GLY A 20 -12.35 6.95 9.18
CA GLY A 20 -11.52 8.09 9.52
C GLY A 20 -10.33 7.74 10.41
N GLU A 21 -10.10 6.46 10.68
CA GLU A 21 -8.88 6.02 11.37
C GLU A 21 -7.68 6.34 10.48
N GLY A 22 -6.64 6.90 11.08
CA GLY A 22 -5.44 7.22 10.32
C GLY A 22 -4.78 5.94 9.81
N LEU A 23 -4.58 5.85 8.51
CA LEU A 23 -3.75 4.79 7.93
C LEU A 23 -2.94 5.39 6.79
N VAL A 24 -1.81 4.77 6.51
CA VAL A 24 -0.97 5.14 5.36
C VAL A 24 -1.12 4.03 4.33
N LEU A 25 -1.64 4.39 3.17
CA LEU A 25 -1.83 3.46 2.08
C LEU A 25 -0.66 3.62 1.11
N VAL A 26 0.05 2.53 0.83
CA VAL A 26 1.27 2.56 0.03
C VAL A 26 1.08 1.80 -1.27
N ASP A 27 1.26 2.49 -2.38
CA ASP A 27 1.29 1.92 -3.72
C ASP A 27 2.74 1.58 -4.05
N ALA A 28 3.02 0.30 -4.27
CA ALA A 28 4.39 -0.18 -4.49
C ALA A 28 4.77 -0.25 -5.97
N LEU A 29 3.91 0.22 -6.85
CA LEU A 29 4.18 0.23 -8.29
C LEU A 29 5.07 1.42 -8.67
N GLY A 30 5.60 1.40 -9.89
CA GLY A 30 6.43 2.49 -10.37
C GLY A 30 5.67 3.80 -10.49
N PRO A 31 6.40 4.93 -10.57
CA PRO A 31 5.76 6.25 -10.59
C PRO A 31 4.78 6.47 -11.74
N ILE A 32 5.01 5.85 -12.89
CA ILE A 32 4.11 5.99 -14.04
C ILE A 32 2.77 5.31 -13.75
N SER A 33 2.80 4.09 -13.23
CA SER A 33 1.58 3.38 -12.85
C SER A 33 0.83 4.11 -11.75
N TYR A 34 1.57 4.58 -10.74
CA TYR A 34 0.98 5.33 -9.63
C TYR A 34 0.31 6.61 -10.16
N GLY A 35 1.00 7.35 -11.01
CA GLY A 35 0.47 8.59 -11.56
C GLY A 35 -0.76 8.38 -12.44
N ALA A 36 -0.82 7.25 -13.14
CA ALA A 36 -1.99 6.93 -13.97
C ALA A 36 -3.22 6.64 -13.12
N ALA A 37 -3.08 5.82 -12.10
CA ALA A 37 -4.18 5.48 -11.19
C ALA A 37 -3.65 4.83 -9.93
N HIS A 38 -4.19 5.23 -8.78
CA HIS A 38 -3.87 4.63 -7.48
C HIS A 38 -5.10 4.72 -6.57
N LEU A 39 -5.10 3.96 -5.50
CA LEU A 39 -6.18 4.02 -4.51
C LEU A 39 -6.19 5.40 -3.85
N PRO A 40 -7.38 5.89 -3.45
CA PRO A 40 -7.49 7.25 -2.90
C PRO A 40 -6.56 7.47 -1.70
N GLY A 41 -5.78 8.55 -1.78
CA GLY A 41 -4.88 8.93 -0.70
C GLY A 41 -3.58 8.14 -0.62
N ALA A 42 -3.34 7.19 -1.53
CA ALA A 42 -2.13 6.38 -1.48
C ALA A 42 -0.88 7.22 -1.77
N VAL A 43 0.21 6.86 -1.10
CA VAL A 43 1.54 7.39 -1.40
C VAL A 43 2.34 6.35 -2.17
N ASN A 44 3.30 6.79 -2.98
CA ASN A 44 4.08 5.87 -3.81
C ASN A 44 5.42 5.57 -3.17
N ILE A 45 5.66 4.29 -2.88
CA ILE A 45 6.98 3.82 -2.39
C ILE A 45 7.32 2.55 -3.13
N THR A 46 8.28 2.62 -4.04
CA THR A 46 8.75 1.44 -4.79
C THR A 46 9.76 0.65 -3.96
N PRO A 47 10.02 -0.63 -4.31
CA PRO A 47 11.01 -1.42 -3.57
C PRO A 47 12.40 -0.76 -3.51
N GLU A 48 12.80 -0.06 -4.57
CA GLU A 48 14.11 0.60 -4.62
C GLU A 48 14.19 1.84 -3.74
N ARG A 49 13.05 2.41 -3.37
CA ARG A 49 13.00 3.69 -2.69
C ARG A 49 12.52 3.61 -1.25
N VAL A 50 12.30 2.39 -0.71
CA VAL A 50 11.76 2.25 0.65
C VAL A 50 12.65 2.95 1.67
N ASP A 51 13.96 2.70 1.61
CA ASP A 51 14.87 3.26 2.62
C ASP A 51 14.89 4.79 2.58
N ASP A 52 14.75 5.38 1.39
CA ASP A 52 14.75 6.83 1.24
C ASP A 52 13.42 7.47 1.65
N LEU A 53 12.30 6.80 1.39
CA LEU A 53 10.99 7.43 1.47
C LEU A 53 10.19 7.05 2.70
N ALA A 54 10.51 5.93 3.35
CA ALA A 54 9.66 5.41 4.43
C ALA A 54 9.39 6.45 5.52
N GLU A 55 10.43 7.06 6.07
CA GLU A 55 10.25 8.02 7.16
C GLU A 55 9.52 9.28 6.73
N ARG A 56 9.67 9.67 5.46
CA ARG A 56 9.00 10.85 4.92
C ARG A 56 7.50 10.59 4.71
N ARG A 57 7.15 9.39 4.27
CA ARG A 57 5.77 9.04 3.93
C ARG A 57 5.03 8.40 5.09
N ILE A 58 5.77 7.74 6.00
CA ILE A 58 5.21 7.03 7.14
C ILE A 58 6.00 7.49 8.37
N PRO A 59 5.63 8.63 8.97
CA PRO A 59 6.45 9.24 10.02
C PRO A 59 6.54 8.44 11.31
N SER A 60 5.51 7.67 11.66
CA SER A 60 5.49 6.91 12.90
C SER A 60 5.60 5.42 12.64
N ARG A 61 6.47 4.75 13.40
CA ARG A 61 6.60 3.29 13.35
C ARG A 61 5.35 2.56 13.83
N ASP A 62 4.45 3.26 14.50
CA ASP A 62 3.19 2.70 14.99
C ASP A 62 2.02 2.96 14.04
N ASP A 63 2.22 3.72 12.98
CA ASP A 63 1.17 3.96 11.99
C ASP A 63 0.71 2.64 11.39
N LEU A 64 -0.58 2.53 11.13
CA LEU A 64 -1.12 1.43 10.34
C LEU A 64 -0.75 1.67 8.89
N VAL A 65 -0.07 0.70 8.28
CA VAL A 65 0.39 0.80 6.90
C VAL A 65 -0.21 -0.34 6.09
N VAL A 66 -0.84 -0.01 4.97
CA VAL A 66 -1.37 -1.02 4.05
C VAL A 66 -0.63 -0.87 2.73
N VAL A 67 0.02 -1.94 2.27
CA VAL A 67 0.82 -1.93 1.04
C VAL A 67 0.11 -2.77 -0.02
N TYR A 68 0.03 -2.25 -1.24
CA TYR A 68 -0.58 -2.96 -2.35
C TYR A 68 0.20 -2.73 -3.64
N CYS A 69 -0.07 -3.56 -4.65
CA CYS A 69 0.40 -3.29 -6.02
C CYS A 69 -0.69 -3.61 -7.04
N ALA A 70 -0.37 -4.19 -8.18
CA ALA A 70 -1.37 -4.30 -9.28
C ALA A 70 -2.39 -5.41 -9.05
N ASN A 71 -1.92 -6.59 -8.62
CA ASN A 71 -2.73 -7.80 -8.54
C ASN A 71 -2.04 -8.81 -7.63
N PRO A 72 -2.69 -9.98 -7.36
CA PRO A 72 -2.12 -10.95 -6.41
C PRO A 72 -0.77 -11.55 -6.81
N THR A 73 -0.41 -11.51 -8.10
CA THR A 73 0.85 -12.10 -8.55
C THR A 73 2.01 -11.12 -8.54
N CYS A 74 1.75 -9.85 -8.31
CA CYS A 74 2.78 -8.81 -8.25
C CYS A 74 3.54 -8.92 -6.92
N GLU A 75 4.88 -8.91 -6.96
CA GLU A 75 5.69 -9.07 -5.76
C GLU A 75 6.22 -7.77 -5.20
N SER A 76 6.05 -6.66 -5.90
CA SER A 76 6.57 -5.37 -5.43
C SER A 76 6.02 -4.98 -4.07
N SER A 77 4.73 -5.22 -3.83
CA SER A 77 4.12 -4.90 -2.53
C SER A 77 4.68 -5.76 -1.41
N VAL A 78 4.95 -7.04 -1.71
CA VAL A 78 5.57 -7.94 -0.73
C VAL A 78 6.96 -7.43 -0.37
N ASP A 79 7.75 -7.04 -1.36
CA ASP A 79 9.10 -6.53 -1.13
C ASP A 79 9.08 -5.25 -0.30
N VAL A 80 8.19 -4.31 -0.62
CA VAL A 80 8.05 -3.07 0.15
C VAL A 80 7.61 -3.37 1.57
N ALA A 81 6.58 -4.21 1.73
CA ALA A 81 6.06 -4.54 3.06
C ALA A 81 7.12 -5.22 3.93
N GLN A 82 7.86 -6.17 3.36
CA GLN A 82 8.94 -6.86 4.07
C GLN A 82 10.00 -5.87 4.54
N ARG A 83 10.39 -4.95 3.67
CA ARG A 83 11.40 -3.95 4.04
C ARG A 83 10.90 -3.01 5.13
N LEU A 84 9.64 -2.61 5.07
CA LEU A 84 9.05 -1.79 6.13
C LEU A 84 9.09 -2.51 7.48
N VAL A 85 8.76 -3.80 7.50
CA VAL A 85 8.86 -4.60 8.73
C VAL A 85 10.31 -4.59 9.24
N GLU A 86 11.28 -4.78 8.35
CA GLU A 86 12.70 -4.76 8.72
C GLU A 86 13.13 -3.40 9.29
N LEU A 87 12.52 -2.33 8.80
CA LEU A 87 12.81 -0.97 9.28
C LEU A 87 12.10 -0.63 10.60
N GLY A 88 11.35 -1.57 11.17
CA GLY A 88 10.74 -1.41 12.47
C GLY A 88 9.28 -0.96 12.47
N TYR A 89 8.64 -0.89 11.31
CA TYR A 89 7.22 -0.58 11.27
C TYR A 89 6.43 -1.78 11.81
N ARG A 90 5.54 -1.53 12.77
CA ARG A 90 4.92 -2.60 13.55
C ARG A 90 3.56 -3.05 13.04
N ASN A 91 2.90 -2.21 12.25
CA ASN A 91 1.52 -2.47 11.83
C ASN A 91 1.41 -2.43 10.30
N VAL A 92 2.10 -3.37 9.63
CA VAL A 92 2.13 -3.44 8.17
C VAL A 92 1.21 -4.57 7.71
N LEU A 93 0.24 -4.22 6.88
CA LEU A 93 -0.70 -5.16 6.28
C LEU A 93 -0.52 -5.16 4.76
N HIS A 94 -0.84 -6.28 4.14
CA HIS A 94 -0.73 -6.46 2.70
C HIS A 94 -2.13 -6.62 2.09
N TYR A 95 -2.49 -5.73 1.16
CA TYR A 95 -3.72 -5.86 0.39
C TYR A 95 -3.37 -6.59 -0.91
N ALA A 96 -3.52 -7.90 -0.89
CA ALA A 96 -3.07 -8.77 -1.98
C ALA A 96 -3.85 -8.56 -3.27
N GLY A 97 -5.13 -8.21 -3.18
CA GLY A 97 -5.95 -7.97 -4.36
C GLY A 97 -5.45 -6.85 -5.23
N GLY A 98 -4.93 -5.82 -4.62
CA GLY A 98 -4.32 -4.71 -5.32
C GLY A 98 -5.27 -3.88 -6.16
N LYS A 99 -4.71 -3.11 -7.07
CA LYS A 99 -5.47 -2.20 -7.94
C LYS A 99 -6.54 -2.94 -8.75
N GLU A 100 -6.22 -4.14 -9.23
CA GLU A 100 -7.14 -4.93 -10.05
C GLU A 100 -8.41 -5.27 -9.27
N ASP A 101 -8.27 -5.80 -8.06
CA ASP A 101 -9.42 -6.15 -7.23
C ASP A 101 -10.24 -4.91 -6.89
N TRP A 102 -9.57 -3.81 -6.56
CA TRP A 102 -10.23 -2.55 -6.23
C TRP A 102 -11.06 -2.02 -7.40
N ALA A 103 -10.46 -1.98 -8.60
CA ALA A 103 -11.12 -1.49 -9.80
C ALA A 103 -12.28 -2.41 -10.21
N ASN A 104 -12.09 -3.73 -10.11
CA ASN A 104 -13.13 -4.68 -10.47
C ASN A 104 -14.35 -4.59 -9.55
N ALA A 105 -14.14 -4.11 -8.31
CA ALA A 105 -15.24 -3.87 -7.38
C ALA A 105 -15.96 -2.54 -7.65
N GLY A 106 -15.52 -1.77 -8.65
CA GLY A 106 -16.14 -0.48 -8.99
C GLY A 106 -15.78 0.65 -8.06
N LEU A 107 -14.71 0.50 -7.26
CA LEU A 107 -14.31 1.53 -6.32
C LEU A 107 -13.47 2.61 -7.01
N PRO A 108 -13.51 3.86 -6.51
CA PRO A 108 -12.84 4.98 -7.19
C PRO A 108 -11.33 4.91 -7.10
N LEU A 109 -10.68 5.40 -8.14
CA LEU A 109 -9.23 5.56 -8.19
C LEU A 109 -8.92 7.04 -8.40
N GLU A 110 -7.75 7.46 -7.94
CA GLU A 110 -7.22 8.80 -8.16
C GLU A 110 -6.04 8.70 -9.13
N GLY A 111 -5.74 9.79 -9.83
CA GLY A 111 -4.61 9.83 -10.71
C GLY A 111 -4.43 11.18 -11.34
N ALA A 112 -3.30 11.36 -12.06
CA ALA A 112 -3.02 12.59 -12.77
C ALA A 112 -3.91 12.76 -13.99
N ARG A 113 -4.49 11.67 -14.46
CA ARG A 113 -5.41 11.66 -15.60
C ARG A 113 -6.83 11.61 -15.12
N VAL A 114 -7.62 12.45 -15.67
CA VAL A 114 -9.04 12.51 -15.35
C VAL A 114 -9.87 12.28 -16.60
#